data_33a331a1883ccd7efc3324548699bb6c
#
_entry.id   33a331a1883ccd7efc3324548699bb6c
#
_cell.length_a   1.000
_cell.length_b   1.000
_cell.length_c   1.000
_cell.angle_alpha   90.00
_cell.angle_beta   90.00
_cell.angle_gamma   90.00
#
_symmetry.space_group_name_H-M   'P 1'
#
loop_
_entity.id
_entity.type
_entity.pdbx_description
1 polymer ?
#
loop_
_entity_poly.entity_id
_entity_poly.type
_entity_poly.pdbx_seq_one_letter_code
_entity_poly.pdbx_strand_id
1 'polypeptide(L)'
;MANGMGTLYIASSGLRNSQNALNTTANNLANVDTEGYVRQQVLFSDKEYNTFGTAAVSKQQAGLGLDIGDVVHARDYFLDKAYRAESGRQAFYESCFTAVDEIQTLSLIHI
;
A
#
# COMPACT_ATOMS: atom_id res chain seq x y z
N MET A 1 -1.06 -1.80 42.04
CA MET A 1 -1.43 -0.41 41.69
C MET A 1 -0.65 0.16 40.51
N ALA A 2 -0.11 -0.69 39.65
CA ALA A 2 0.79 -0.18 38.61
C ALA A 2 0.13 0.09 37.24
N ASN A 3 -1.20 -0.07 37.09
CA ASN A 3 -1.78 -0.21 35.74
C ASN A 3 -2.63 0.95 35.22
N GLY A 4 -2.86 2.00 35.97
CA GLY A 4 -3.64 3.14 35.48
C GLY A 4 -2.95 3.86 34.32
N MET A 5 -1.64 4.05 34.40
CA MET A 5 -0.85 4.65 33.31
C MET A 5 -0.67 3.70 32.12
N GLY A 6 -0.55 2.39 32.37
CA GLY A 6 -0.46 1.36 31.33
C GLY A 6 -1.72 1.28 30.48
N THR A 7 -2.89 1.30 31.09
CA THR A 7 -4.18 1.28 30.36
C THR A 7 -4.39 2.54 29.53
N LEU A 8 -3.99 3.71 30.04
CA LEU A 8 -4.01 4.96 29.29
C LEU A 8 -3.06 4.90 28.08
N TYR A 9 -1.89 4.29 28.26
CA TYR A 9 -0.92 4.14 27.17
C TYR A 9 -1.47 3.22 26.06
N ILE A 10 -2.10 2.10 26.45
CA ILE A 10 -2.75 1.17 25.51
C ILE A 10 -3.87 1.88 24.75
N ALA A 11 -4.74 2.59 25.45
CA ALA A 11 -5.83 3.34 24.83
C ALA A 11 -5.33 4.44 23.89
N SER A 12 -4.29 5.16 24.28
CA SER A 12 -3.65 6.19 23.46
C SER A 12 -3.02 5.60 22.19
N SER A 13 -2.37 4.42 22.30
CA SER A 13 -1.79 3.74 21.14
C SER A 13 -2.89 3.29 20.16
N GLY A 14 -3.96 2.72 20.66
CA GLY A 14 -5.11 2.33 19.84
C GLY A 14 -5.76 3.49 19.13
N LEU A 15 -5.96 4.60 19.82
CA LEU A 15 -6.53 5.81 19.23
C LEU A 15 -5.63 6.40 18.14
N ARG A 16 -4.33 6.50 18.39
CA ARG A 16 -3.35 7.01 17.42
C ARG A 16 -3.29 6.14 16.16
N ASN A 17 -3.29 4.82 16.33
CA ASN A 17 -3.25 3.89 15.20
C ASN A 17 -4.57 3.90 14.41
N SER A 18 -5.71 4.04 15.07
CA SER A 18 -7.00 4.26 14.42
C SER A 18 -7.02 5.56 13.61
N GLN A 19 -6.44 6.63 14.14
CA GLN A 19 -6.31 7.90 13.41
C GLN A 19 -5.43 7.76 12.17
N ASN A 20 -4.32 7.03 12.25
CA ASN A 20 -3.47 6.74 11.11
C ASN A 20 -4.20 5.94 10.03
N ALA A 21 -4.99 4.94 10.43
CA ALA A 21 -5.82 4.17 9.48
C ALA A 21 -6.90 5.04 8.81
N LEU A 22 -7.52 5.96 9.56
CA LEU A 22 -8.45 6.92 8.99
C LEU A 22 -7.77 7.87 7.99
N ASN A 23 -6.57 8.35 8.30
CA ASN A 23 -5.79 9.17 7.38
C ASN A 23 -5.45 8.41 6.07
N THR A 24 -5.08 7.13 6.17
CA THR A 24 -4.85 6.28 5.00
C THR A 24 -6.13 6.09 4.18
N THR A 25 -7.26 5.88 4.84
CA THR A 25 -8.56 5.75 4.17
C THR A 25 -8.96 7.05 3.47
N ALA A 26 -8.77 8.18 4.14
CA ALA A 26 -9.03 9.50 3.56
C ALA A 26 -8.15 9.79 2.34
N ASN A 27 -6.87 9.41 2.42
CA ASN A 27 -5.95 9.52 1.29
C ASN A 27 -6.36 8.62 0.11
N ASN A 28 -6.78 7.39 0.37
CA ASN A 28 -7.32 6.49 -0.65
C ASN A 28 -8.58 7.10 -1.32
N LEU A 29 -9.47 7.68 -0.54
CA LEU A 29 -10.68 8.31 -1.05
C LEU A 29 -10.37 9.56 -1.87
N ALA A 30 -9.44 10.39 -1.41
CA ALA A 30 -9.03 11.61 -2.12
C ALA A 30 -8.38 11.30 -3.49
N ASN A 31 -7.76 10.13 -3.63
CA ASN A 31 -7.07 9.73 -4.85
C ASN A 31 -7.80 8.64 -5.64
N VAL A 32 -9.11 8.45 -5.42
CA VAL A 32 -9.89 7.39 -6.09
C VAL A 32 -9.89 7.53 -7.61
N ASP A 33 -9.90 8.76 -8.11
CA ASP A 33 -9.89 9.09 -9.54
C ASP A 33 -8.50 9.44 -10.08
N THR A 34 -7.45 9.33 -9.25
CA THR A 34 -6.08 9.61 -9.68
C THR A 34 -5.51 8.44 -10.47
N GLU A 35 -5.16 8.68 -11.74
CA GLU A 35 -4.58 7.65 -12.60
C GLU A 35 -3.26 7.12 -12.03
N GLY A 36 -3.13 5.79 -11.98
CA GLY A 36 -1.94 5.11 -11.44
C GLY A 36 -1.89 5.03 -9.92
N TYR A 37 -2.87 5.57 -9.21
CA TYR A 37 -2.93 5.43 -7.76
C TYR A 37 -3.25 4.00 -7.33
N VAL A 38 -2.51 3.50 -6.35
CA VAL A 38 -2.71 2.17 -5.77
C VAL A 38 -3.18 2.30 -4.33
N ARG A 39 -4.33 1.71 -4.03
CA ARG A 39 -4.93 1.72 -2.69
C ARG A 39 -3.97 1.17 -1.64
N GLN A 40 -3.79 1.90 -0.57
CA GLN A 40 -3.04 1.47 0.61
C GLN A 40 -3.98 0.85 1.65
N GLN A 41 -3.51 -0.22 2.28
CA GLN A 41 -4.20 -0.89 3.37
C GLN A 41 -3.28 -1.01 4.56
N VAL A 42 -3.71 -0.52 5.71
CA VAL A 42 -2.99 -0.63 6.97
C VAL A 42 -3.33 -1.97 7.61
N LEU A 43 -2.32 -2.76 7.91
CA LEU A 43 -2.44 -3.99 8.68
C LEU A 43 -2.04 -3.69 10.13
N PHE A 44 -2.94 -3.98 11.05
CA PHE A 44 -2.67 -3.86 12.46
C PHE A 44 -1.96 -5.10 12.99
N SER A 45 -1.04 -4.88 13.91
CA SER A 45 -0.31 -5.92 14.61
C SER A 45 -0.38 -5.68 16.12
N ASP A 46 -0.31 -6.75 16.88
CA ASP A 46 -0.17 -6.66 18.33
C ASP A 46 1.23 -6.17 18.69
N LYS A 47 1.31 -5.27 19.67
CA LYS A 47 2.59 -4.98 20.31
C LYS A 47 3.04 -6.14 21.18
N GLU A 48 4.35 -6.25 21.37
CA GLU A 48 4.94 -7.26 22.24
C GLU A 48 4.27 -7.28 23.62
N TYR A 49 4.08 -8.49 24.12
CA TYR A 49 3.53 -8.71 25.46
C TYR A 49 4.61 -8.55 26.52
N ASN A 50 4.31 -7.77 27.54
CA ASN A 50 5.20 -7.69 28.71
C ASN A 50 4.90 -8.84 29.66
N THR A 51 5.89 -9.69 29.91
CA THR A 51 5.79 -10.82 30.85
C THR A 51 6.15 -10.38 32.25
N PHE A 52 5.19 -10.43 33.17
CA PHE A 52 5.42 -10.16 34.58
C PHE A 52 5.72 -11.46 35.31
N GLY A 53 6.94 -11.58 35.85
CA GLY A 53 7.37 -12.66 36.72
C GLY A 53 8.35 -13.67 36.10
N THR A 54 9.32 -14.08 36.91
CA THR A 54 10.36 -15.04 36.59
C THR A 54 9.97 -16.51 36.83
N ALA A 55 8.79 -16.77 37.43
CA ALA A 55 8.33 -18.11 37.76
C ALA A 55 7.53 -18.72 36.60
N ALA A 56 7.91 -19.92 36.18
CA ALA A 56 7.35 -20.65 35.05
C ALA A 56 5.84 -21.00 35.17
N VAL A 57 5.19 -20.71 36.29
CA VAL A 57 3.83 -21.12 36.59
C VAL A 57 2.80 -19.99 36.44
N SER A 58 3.19 -18.73 36.42
CA SER A 58 2.26 -17.61 36.18
C SER A 58 2.79 -16.67 35.11
N LYS A 59 2.63 -17.07 33.88
CA LYS A 59 2.83 -16.18 32.72
C LYS A 59 1.65 -15.21 32.62
N GLN A 60 1.58 -14.25 33.52
CA GLN A 60 0.71 -13.10 33.30
C GLN A 60 1.35 -12.23 32.21
N GLN A 61 0.75 -12.25 31.05
CA GLN A 61 1.12 -11.39 29.93
C GLN A 61 0.14 -10.23 29.86
N ALA A 62 0.65 -9.02 29.91
CA ALA A 62 -0.15 -7.83 29.62
C ALA A 62 0.17 -7.36 28.21
N GLY A 63 -0.84 -7.25 27.37
CA GLY A 63 -0.72 -6.66 26.05
C GLY A 63 -0.31 -5.19 26.15
N LEU A 64 0.61 -4.75 25.29
CA LEU A 64 1.10 -3.35 25.23
C LEU A 64 0.33 -2.47 24.23
N GLY A 65 -0.76 -2.98 23.69
CA GLY A 65 -1.63 -2.27 22.74
C GLY A 65 -1.43 -2.68 21.31
N LEU A 66 -1.79 -1.78 20.40
CA LEU A 66 -1.82 -1.98 18.96
C LEU A 66 -0.66 -1.24 18.30
N ASP A 67 -0.08 -1.85 17.27
CA ASP A 67 0.88 -1.21 16.38
C ASP A 67 0.47 -1.36 14.92
N ILE A 68 1.09 -0.59 14.02
CA ILE A 68 0.96 -0.78 12.59
C ILE A 68 2.04 -1.75 12.17
N GLY A 69 1.63 -2.96 11.79
CA GLY A 69 2.57 -4.00 11.35
C GLY A 69 3.13 -3.73 9.96
N ASP A 70 2.26 -3.38 9.01
CA ASP A 70 2.67 -3.10 7.64
C ASP A 70 1.63 -2.24 6.92
N VAL A 71 2.07 -1.57 5.86
CA VAL A 71 1.21 -0.84 4.92
C VAL A 71 1.33 -1.49 3.56
N VAL A 72 0.31 -2.26 3.19
CA VAL A 72 0.30 -3.03 1.95
C VAL A 72 -0.39 -2.24 0.84
N HIS A 73 0.21 -2.24 -0.34
CA HIS A 73 -0.40 -1.71 -1.55
C HIS A 73 -1.19 -2.82 -2.26
N ALA A 74 -2.47 -2.56 -2.54
CA ALA A 74 -3.34 -3.52 -3.24
C ALA A 74 -3.00 -3.54 -4.74
N ARG A 75 -1.87 -4.14 -5.09
CA ARG A 75 -1.36 -4.22 -6.46
C ARG A 75 -1.34 -5.67 -6.94
N ASP A 76 -1.92 -5.92 -8.12
CA ASP A 76 -1.85 -7.23 -8.77
C ASP A 76 -0.61 -7.28 -9.67
N TYR A 77 0.35 -8.13 -9.29
CA TYR A 77 1.59 -8.31 -10.04
C TYR A 77 1.36 -8.84 -11.45
N PHE A 78 0.37 -9.71 -11.64
CA PHE A 78 0.08 -10.29 -12.95
C PHE A 78 -0.53 -9.27 -13.90
N LEU A 79 -1.46 -8.46 -13.42
CA LEU A 79 -2.04 -7.37 -14.20
C LEU A 79 -0.99 -6.31 -14.57
N ASP A 80 -0.11 -5.97 -13.63
CA ASP A 80 1.00 -5.05 -13.87
C ASP A 80 1.94 -5.54 -14.97
N LYS A 81 2.30 -6.83 -14.93
CA LYS A 81 3.15 -7.46 -15.94
C LYS A 81 2.47 -7.50 -17.31
N ALA A 82 1.18 -7.86 -17.35
CA ALA A 82 0.40 -7.86 -18.58
C ALA A 82 0.27 -6.44 -19.16
N TYR A 83 -0.03 -5.45 -18.33
CA TYR A 83 -0.11 -4.06 -18.75
C TYR A 83 1.20 -3.53 -19.35
N ARG A 84 2.34 -3.82 -18.70
CA ARG A 84 3.65 -3.42 -19.23
C ARG A 84 3.99 -4.08 -20.56
N ALA A 85 3.65 -5.36 -20.71
CA ALA A 85 3.88 -6.08 -21.97
C ALA A 85 3.01 -5.51 -23.10
N GLU A 86 1.75 -5.18 -22.81
CA GLU A 86 0.81 -4.64 -23.78
C GLU A 86 1.14 -3.19 -24.15
N SER A 87 1.53 -2.37 -23.17
CA SER A 87 2.01 -1.00 -23.39
C SER A 87 3.27 -0.97 -24.25
N GLY A 88 4.21 -1.91 -24.00
CA GLY A 88 5.40 -2.05 -24.86
C GLY A 88 5.06 -2.44 -26.29
N ARG A 89 4.07 -3.33 -26.48
CA ARG A 89 3.59 -3.74 -27.81
C ARG A 89 2.88 -2.59 -28.53
N GLN A 90 2.06 -1.84 -27.81
CA GLN A 90 1.42 -0.63 -28.33
C GLN A 90 2.46 0.38 -28.84
N ALA A 91 3.46 0.71 -28.02
CA ALA A 91 4.52 1.64 -28.39
C ALA A 91 5.31 1.16 -29.64
N PHE A 92 5.54 -0.15 -29.73
CA PHE A 92 6.20 -0.74 -30.93
C PHE A 92 5.35 -0.53 -32.20
N TYR A 93 4.05 -0.85 -32.15
CA TYR A 93 3.18 -0.65 -33.31
C TYR A 93 3.01 0.81 -33.67
N GLU A 94 2.93 1.70 -32.69
CA GLU A 94 2.85 3.14 -32.90
C GLU A 94 4.12 3.66 -33.62
N SER A 95 5.31 3.20 -33.21
CA SER A 95 6.57 3.51 -33.87
C SER A 95 6.62 2.99 -35.32
N CYS A 96 6.17 1.76 -35.55
CA CYS A 96 6.07 1.19 -36.88
C CYS A 96 5.09 1.98 -37.78
N PHE A 97 3.94 2.36 -37.20
CA PHE A 97 2.93 3.15 -37.91
C PHE A 97 3.50 4.51 -38.33
N THR A 98 4.18 5.20 -37.42
CA THR A 98 4.83 6.49 -37.73
C THR A 98 5.88 6.36 -38.85
N ALA A 99 6.72 5.31 -38.81
CA ALA A 99 7.71 5.08 -39.84
C ALA A 99 7.08 4.78 -41.22
N VAL A 100 6.00 4.02 -41.27
CA VAL A 100 5.25 3.73 -42.50
C VAL A 100 4.58 4.98 -43.06
N ASP A 101 4.02 5.81 -42.17
CA ASP A 101 3.36 7.09 -42.55
C ASP A 101 4.37 8.06 -43.15
N GLU A 102 5.58 8.16 -42.58
CA GLU A 102 6.68 8.94 -43.14
C GLU A 102 7.10 8.43 -44.54
N ILE A 103 7.22 7.11 -44.73
CA ILE A 103 7.52 6.51 -46.01
C ILE A 103 6.42 6.80 -47.03
N GLN A 104 5.15 6.69 -46.61
CA GLN A 104 3.99 7.01 -47.47
C GLN A 104 4.05 8.48 -47.93
N THR A 105 4.31 9.40 -47.00
CA THR A 105 4.42 10.83 -47.29
C THR A 105 5.54 11.11 -48.30
N LEU A 106 6.71 10.50 -48.10
CA LEU A 106 7.83 10.62 -49.06
C LEU A 106 7.48 10.04 -50.42
N SER A 107 6.80 8.90 -50.47
CA SER A 107 6.37 8.27 -51.72
C SER A 107 5.37 9.14 -52.50
N LEU A 108 4.42 9.79 -51.80
CA LEU A 108 3.46 10.70 -52.43
C LEU A 108 4.07 11.98 -52.96
N ILE A 109 5.17 12.48 -52.38
CA ILE A 109 5.88 13.66 -52.85
C ILE A 109 6.62 13.36 -54.15
N HIS A 110 7.06 12.11 -54.36
CA HIS A 110 7.76 11.71 -55.59
C HIS A 110 6.88 11.32 -56.78
N ILE A 111 5.58 11.21 -56.54
CA ILE A 111 4.58 10.99 -57.60
C ILE A 111 4.04 12.31 -58.12
#